data_3aae9e9bfa7ebc7f047b5b0f4053295e
#
_entry.id   3aae9e9bfa7ebc7f047b5b0f4053295e
#
_cell.length_a   1.000
_cell.length_b   1.000
_cell.length_c   1.000
_cell.angle_alpha   90.00
_cell.angle_beta   90.00
_cell.angle_gamma   90.00
#
_symmetry.space_group_name_H-M   'P 1'
#
loop_
_entity.id
_entity.type
_entity.pdbx_description
1 polymer ?
#
loop_
_entity_poly.entity_id
_entity_poly.type
_entity_poly.pdbx_seq_one_letter_code
_entity_poly.pdbx_strand_id
1 'polypeptide(L)'
;SYAAAKLISCISPDLVAQQVTYIKELLEHESNDASADVLEALAAFLDYSSVEHIPSLDTLVEHILHRIVLAPWPNHEPELDTEWIDDDSMPLPLRTRLGSLRVLTQWCCVQKKADLVPPVLKLLWILLGTGEVHRDQHIPLGVRSRLRLFAAQCILKLATCDAYASLILPRMGRLSYALQDECFQVRMHLLHDLLLYLMRDELPTEFHAAIFLVAFDPEDEPRVQVASYTRRLQVLPPIVRHERLERIIVRFLHLLAHHPDL
;
A
#
# COMPACT_ATOMS: atom_id res chain seq x y z
N SER A 1 -0.11 11.65 -17.98
CA SER A 1 -1.15 12.53 -17.39
C SER A 1 -2.44 11.74 -17.17
N TYR A 2 -3.08 11.94 -16.04
CA TYR A 2 -4.33 11.34 -15.56
C TYR A 2 -5.47 11.31 -16.61
N ALA A 3 -5.67 12.41 -17.33
CA ALA A 3 -6.70 12.53 -18.38
C ALA A 3 -6.40 11.62 -19.60
N ALA A 4 -5.13 11.41 -19.93
CA ALA A 4 -4.74 10.54 -21.03
C ALA A 4 -4.97 9.05 -20.70
N ALA A 5 -4.67 8.61 -19.46
CA ALA A 5 -4.94 7.24 -19.02
C ALA A 5 -6.45 6.92 -19.08
N LYS A 6 -7.29 7.86 -18.65
CA LYS A 6 -8.75 7.71 -18.69
C LYS A 6 -9.30 7.68 -20.12
N LEU A 7 -8.72 8.42 -21.06
CA LEU A 7 -9.10 8.40 -22.47
C LEU A 7 -8.68 7.08 -23.14
N ILE A 8 -7.49 6.57 -22.84
CA ILE A 8 -6.96 5.32 -23.42
C ILE A 8 -7.82 4.12 -22.99
N SER A 9 -8.28 4.08 -21.73
CA SER A 9 -9.14 2.99 -21.23
C SER A 9 -10.48 2.89 -21.96
N CYS A 10 -10.93 3.95 -22.62
CA CYS A 10 -12.18 3.99 -23.39
C CYS A 10 -12.03 3.57 -24.85
N ILE A 11 -10.79 3.37 -25.36
CA ILE A 11 -10.58 3.38 -26.81
C ILE A 11 -10.51 2.00 -27.46
N SER A 12 -9.85 1.00 -26.90
CA SER A 12 -9.85 -0.38 -27.46
C SER A 12 -8.97 -1.35 -26.64
N PRO A 13 -9.39 -2.60 -26.41
CA PRO A 13 -8.57 -3.65 -25.79
C PRO A 13 -7.26 -3.94 -26.54
N ASP A 14 -7.28 -3.88 -27.90
CA ASP A 14 -6.09 -4.15 -28.72
C ASP A 14 -5.02 -3.07 -28.54
N LEU A 15 -5.42 -1.81 -28.40
CA LEU A 15 -4.51 -0.71 -28.14
C LEU A 15 -3.84 -0.84 -26.77
N VAL A 16 -4.59 -1.31 -25.79
CA VAL A 16 -4.08 -1.59 -24.44
C VAL A 16 -3.05 -2.72 -24.49
N ALA A 17 -3.32 -3.80 -25.21
CA ALA A 17 -2.39 -4.93 -25.35
C ALA A 17 -1.07 -4.50 -26.05
N GLN A 18 -1.14 -3.63 -27.05
CA GLN A 18 0.05 -3.05 -27.71
C GLN A 18 0.85 -2.18 -26.74
N GLN A 19 0.18 -1.34 -25.95
CA GLN A 19 0.84 -0.50 -24.96
C GLN A 19 1.51 -1.32 -23.87
N VAL A 20 0.87 -2.38 -23.38
CA VAL A 20 1.45 -3.30 -22.39
C VAL A 20 2.72 -3.97 -22.92
N THR A 21 2.73 -4.39 -24.21
CA THR A 21 3.91 -4.96 -24.85
C THR A 21 5.04 -3.93 -24.93
N TYR A 22 4.74 -2.71 -25.37
CA TYR A 22 5.70 -1.62 -25.42
C TYR A 22 6.27 -1.26 -24.04
N ILE A 23 5.43 -1.22 -23.01
CA ILE A 23 5.87 -1.00 -21.63
C ILE A 23 6.83 -2.10 -21.17
N LYS A 24 6.54 -3.37 -21.51
CA LYS A 24 7.41 -4.48 -21.18
C LYS A 24 8.79 -4.32 -21.84
N GLU A 25 8.84 -3.99 -23.11
CA GLU A 25 10.09 -3.73 -23.84
C GLU A 25 10.88 -2.58 -23.23
N LEU A 26 10.22 -1.48 -22.82
CA LEU A 26 10.87 -0.36 -22.13
C LEU A 26 11.49 -0.80 -20.79
N LEU A 27 10.79 -1.62 -20.02
CA LEU A 27 11.29 -2.11 -18.73
C LEU A 27 12.41 -3.15 -18.88
N GLU A 28 12.49 -3.83 -20.02
CA GLU A 28 13.58 -4.78 -20.34
C GLU A 28 14.87 -4.08 -20.75
N HIS A 29 14.78 -2.93 -21.39
CA HIS A 29 15.93 -2.29 -22.04
C HIS A 29 16.64 -1.24 -21.22
N GLU A 30 15.98 -0.59 -20.25
CA GLU A 30 16.62 0.48 -19.48
C GLU A 30 16.05 0.63 -18.05
N SER A 31 16.95 0.65 -17.07
CA SER A 31 16.68 1.19 -15.73
C SER A 31 16.94 2.69 -15.74
N ASN A 32 16.04 3.48 -16.28
CA ASN A 32 16.14 4.95 -16.29
C ASN A 32 14.90 5.61 -15.65
N ASP A 33 14.92 6.93 -15.49
CA ASP A 33 13.80 7.71 -14.92
C ASP A 33 12.47 7.44 -15.65
N ALA A 34 12.52 7.18 -16.95
CA ALA A 34 11.34 6.84 -17.75
C ALA A 34 10.64 5.56 -17.25
N SER A 35 11.38 4.57 -16.71
CA SER A 35 10.77 3.34 -16.19
C SER A 35 9.89 3.60 -14.96
N ALA A 36 10.29 4.49 -14.06
CA ALA A 36 9.47 4.84 -12.89
C ALA A 36 8.18 5.57 -13.31
N ASP A 37 8.30 6.53 -14.22
CA ASP A 37 7.15 7.30 -14.73
C ASP A 37 6.16 6.42 -15.51
N VAL A 38 6.67 5.44 -16.27
CA VAL A 38 5.85 4.45 -16.99
C VAL A 38 5.09 3.54 -16.02
N LEU A 39 5.72 3.10 -14.92
CA LEU A 39 5.06 2.29 -13.90
C LEU A 39 3.96 3.09 -13.17
N GLU A 40 4.19 4.37 -12.88
CA GLU A 40 3.16 5.23 -12.31
C GLU A 40 1.98 5.45 -13.28
N ALA A 41 2.27 5.67 -14.55
CA ALA A 41 1.24 5.81 -15.59
C ALA A 41 0.43 4.52 -15.74
N LEU A 42 1.09 3.35 -15.70
CA LEU A 42 0.43 2.04 -15.76
C LEU A 42 -0.47 1.81 -14.54
N ALA A 43 0.02 2.12 -13.34
CA ALA A 43 -0.78 2.00 -12.12
C ALA A 43 -2.02 2.89 -12.17
N ALA A 44 -1.86 4.15 -12.62
CA ALA A 44 -2.96 5.08 -12.81
C ALA A 44 -3.95 4.58 -13.89
N PHE A 45 -3.45 3.97 -14.96
CA PHE A 45 -4.30 3.36 -15.98
C PHE A 45 -5.16 2.23 -15.38
N LEU A 46 -4.57 1.34 -14.60
CA LEU A 46 -5.26 0.23 -13.95
C LEU A 46 -6.32 0.69 -12.94
N ASP A 47 -6.13 1.83 -12.29
CA ASP A 47 -7.11 2.40 -11.34
C ASP A 47 -8.44 2.78 -12.03
N TYR A 48 -8.40 3.10 -13.34
CA TYR A 48 -9.55 3.55 -14.14
C TYR A 48 -10.04 2.53 -15.16
N SER A 49 -9.28 1.44 -15.39
CA SER A 49 -9.67 0.44 -16.38
C SER A 49 -10.68 -0.53 -15.78
N SER A 50 -11.82 -0.69 -16.46
CA SER A 50 -12.77 -1.77 -16.22
C SER A 50 -12.37 -3.07 -16.96
N VAL A 51 -11.11 -3.23 -17.30
CA VAL A 51 -10.63 -4.29 -18.17
C VAL A 51 -10.53 -5.59 -17.40
N GLU A 52 -11.50 -6.49 -17.59
CA GLU A 52 -11.63 -7.73 -16.84
C GLU A 52 -10.51 -8.75 -17.09
N HIS A 53 -9.87 -8.76 -18.27
CA HIS A 53 -8.77 -9.68 -18.57
C HIS A 53 -7.92 -9.25 -19.77
N ILE A 54 -6.65 -8.94 -19.52
CA ILE A 54 -5.65 -8.74 -20.55
C ILE A 54 -4.51 -9.74 -20.31
N PRO A 55 -4.38 -10.81 -21.10
CA PRO A 55 -3.32 -11.82 -20.90
C PRO A 55 -1.90 -11.25 -20.92
N SER A 56 -1.65 -10.24 -21.75
CA SER A 56 -0.36 -9.55 -21.80
C SER A 56 -0.01 -8.81 -20.50
N LEU A 57 -1.02 -8.39 -19.73
CA LEU A 57 -0.81 -7.74 -18.44
C LEU A 57 -0.29 -8.74 -17.38
N ASP A 58 -0.76 -9.98 -17.40
CA ASP A 58 -0.32 -11.02 -16.46
C ASP A 58 1.18 -11.30 -16.65
N THR A 59 1.65 -11.39 -17.90
CA THR A 59 3.08 -11.57 -18.21
C THR A 59 3.94 -10.37 -17.83
N LEU A 60 3.39 -9.14 -17.96
CA LEU A 60 4.06 -7.93 -17.51
C LEU A 60 4.16 -7.88 -15.98
N VAL A 61 3.10 -8.25 -15.27
CA VAL A 61 3.05 -8.31 -13.81
C VAL A 61 4.07 -9.32 -13.28
N GLU A 62 4.19 -10.50 -13.89
CA GLU A 62 5.22 -11.48 -13.56
C GLU A 62 6.63 -10.92 -13.78
N HIS A 63 6.85 -10.23 -14.90
CA HIS A 63 8.12 -9.57 -15.18
C HIS A 63 8.47 -8.52 -14.11
N ILE A 64 7.53 -7.62 -13.78
CA ILE A 64 7.67 -6.59 -12.75
C ILE A 64 8.01 -7.24 -11.41
N LEU A 65 7.29 -8.29 -11.02
CA LEU A 65 7.52 -8.98 -9.76
C LEU A 65 8.95 -9.53 -9.68
N HIS A 66 9.37 -10.30 -10.68
CA HIS A 66 10.64 -11.02 -10.63
C HIS A 66 11.85 -10.14 -10.91
N ARG A 67 11.73 -9.17 -11.82
CA ARG A 67 12.86 -8.36 -12.28
C ARG A 67 13.07 -7.08 -11.49
N ILE A 68 12.03 -6.55 -10.86
CA ILE A 68 12.10 -5.27 -10.16
C ILE A 68 11.88 -5.46 -8.67
N VAL A 69 10.73 -6.03 -8.27
CA VAL A 69 10.36 -6.08 -6.84
C VAL A 69 11.23 -7.06 -6.07
N LEU A 70 11.45 -8.26 -6.62
CA LEU A 70 12.29 -9.30 -6.03
C LEU A 70 13.78 -9.17 -6.38
N ALA A 71 14.16 -8.19 -7.20
CA ALA A 71 15.57 -7.94 -7.51
C ALA A 71 16.35 -7.53 -6.25
N PRO A 72 17.66 -7.89 -6.17
CA PRO A 72 18.53 -7.38 -5.13
C PRO A 72 18.59 -5.85 -5.11
N TRP A 73 18.84 -5.26 -3.94
CA TRP A 73 19.09 -3.83 -3.85
C TRP A 73 20.47 -3.51 -4.46
N PRO A 74 20.61 -2.42 -5.23
CA PRO A 74 21.90 -2.06 -5.82
C PRO A 74 22.96 -1.76 -4.76
N ASN A 75 24.15 -2.34 -4.90
CA ASN A 75 25.24 -2.25 -3.90
C ASN A 75 26.00 -0.90 -3.90
N HIS A 76 25.64 0.04 -4.75
CA HIS A 76 26.42 1.28 -5.00
C HIS A 76 25.66 2.57 -4.69
N GLU A 77 24.56 2.52 -3.96
CA GLU A 77 23.90 3.75 -3.56
C GLU A 77 24.57 4.34 -2.33
N PRO A 78 24.73 5.68 -2.27
CA PRO A 78 25.27 6.33 -1.10
C PRO A 78 24.42 5.97 0.12
N GLU A 79 25.06 5.67 1.23
CA GLU A 79 24.39 5.49 2.52
C GLU A 79 23.62 6.77 2.84
N LEU A 80 22.34 6.75 2.62
CA LEU A 80 21.43 7.76 3.13
C LEU A 80 21.19 7.43 4.61
N ASP A 81 22.00 8.01 5.46
CA ASP A 81 21.98 7.83 6.93
C ASP A 81 20.78 8.59 7.56
N THR A 82 19.67 8.65 6.85
CA THR A 82 18.44 9.29 7.27
C THR A 82 17.33 8.25 7.47
N GLU A 83 16.52 8.44 8.51
CA GLU A 83 15.36 7.57 8.77
C GLU A 83 14.26 7.70 7.71
N TRP A 84 14.27 8.79 6.96
CA TRP A 84 13.28 9.12 5.95
C TRP A 84 13.91 9.76 4.72
N ILE A 85 13.31 9.50 3.56
CA ILE A 85 13.66 10.09 2.26
C ILE A 85 12.45 10.85 1.74
N ASP A 86 12.60 12.13 1.45
CA ASP A 86 11.53 12.94 0.86
C ASP A 86 11.26 12.55 -0.60
N ASP A 87 10.05 12.86 -1.08
CA ASP A 87 9.59 12.47 -2.42
C ASP A 87 10.52 12.97 -3.53
N ASP A 88 11.00 14.21 -3.39
CA ASP A 88 11.90 14.84 -4.37
C ASP A 88 13.32 14.25 -4.35
N SER A 89 13.67 13.54 -3.30
CA SER A 89 15.02 12.96 -3.07
C SER A 89 15.06 11.45 -3.24
N MET A 90 13.94 10.84 -3.66
CA MET A 90 13.86 9.39 -3.82
C MET A 90 14.79 8.89 -4.93
N PRO A 91 15.72 7.95 -4.61
CA PRO A 91 16.57 7.34 -5.62
C PRO A 91 15.74 6.50 -6.60
N LEU A 92 16.20 6.41 -7.84
CA LEU A 92 15.51 5.73 -8.92
C LEU A 92 15.13 4.28 -8.59
N PRO A 93 16.00 3.43 -8.00
CA PRO A 93 15.62 2.06 -7.64
C PRO A 93 14.45 1.99 -6.66
N LEU A 94 14.34 2.96 -5.74
CA LEU A 94 13.21 3.05 -4.82
C LEU A 94 11.94 3.45 -5.56
N ARG A 95 11.97 4.54 -6.36
CA ARG A 95 10.82 4.99 -7.17
C ARG A 95 10.28 3.87 -8.05
N THR A 96 11.17 3.17 -8.76
CA THR A 96 10.81 2.05 -9.64
C THR A 96 10.17 0.91 -8.84
N ARG A 97 10.69 0.58 -7.66
CA ARG A 97 10.15 -0.47 -6.80
C ARG A 97 8.77 -0.11 -6.23
N LEU A 98 8.59 1.13 -5.78
CA LEU A 98 7.29 1.63 -5.29
C LEU A 98 6.25 1.65 -6.42
N GLY A 99 6.61 2.14 -7.62
CA GLY A 99 5.75 2.10 -8.81
C GLY A 99 5.33 0.67 -9.16
N SER A 100 6.28 -0.28 -9.09
CA SER A 100 6.02 -1.71 -9.33
C SER A 100 5.04 -2.32 -8.33
N LEU A 101 5.21 -2.03 -7.04
CA LEU A 101 4.28 -2.48 -5.99
C LEU A 101 2.88 -1.89 -6.18
N ARG A 102 2.80 -0.63 -6.65
CA ARG A 102 1.53 0.01 -6.99
C ARG A 102 0.83 -0.71 -8.15
N VAL A 103 1.57 -1.03 -9.23
CA VAL A 103 1.03 -1.80 -10.37
C VAL A 103 0.49 -3.15 -9.91
N LEU A 104 1.26 -3.91 -9.11
CA LEU A 104 0.83 -5.21 -8.56
C LEU A 104 -0.46 -5.08 -7.75
N THR A 105 -0.55 -4.06 -6.91
CA THR A 105 -1.73 -3.80 -6.06
C THR A 105 -2.95 -3.47 -6.91
N GLN A 106 -2.82 -2.57 -7.88
CA GLN A 106 -3.91 -2.19 -8.78
C GLN A 106 -4.35 -3.35 -9.66
N TRP A 107 -3.41 -4.14 -10.18
CA TRP A 107 -3.72 -5.35 -10.92
C TRP A 107 -4.58 -6.31 -10.09
N CYS A 108 -4.24 -6.56 -8.82
CA CYS A 108 -5.07 -7.35 -7.91
C CYS A 108 -6.48 -6.76 -7.77
N CYS A 109 -6.59 -5.43 -7.57
CA CYS A 109 -7.88 -4.74 -7.41
C CYS A 109 -8.77 -4.86 -8.66
N VAL A 110 -8.17 -4.87 -9.85
CA VAL A 110 -8.89 -5.05 -11.12
C VAL A 110 -9.35 -6.49 -11.29
N GLN A 111 -8.48 -7.47 -11.04
CA GLN A 111 -8.78 -8.89 -11.22
C GLN A 111 -9.82 -9.41 -10.23
N LYS A 112 -9.85 -8.90 -8.99
CA LYS A 112 -10.78 -9.31 -7.90
C LYS A 112 -10.81 -10.82 -7.66
N LYS A 113 -9.73 -11.55 -7.98
CA LYS A 113 -9.60 -12.99 -7.82
C LYS A 113 -8.87 -13.32 -6.53
N ALA A 114 -9.54 -14.03 -5.61
CA ALA A 114 -8.99 -14.34 -4.29
C ALA A 114 -7.74 -15.22 -4.33
N ASP A 115 -7.52 -16.00 -5.36
CA ASP A 115 -6.37 -16.90 -5.56
C ASP A 115 -5.09 -16.19 -6.00
N LEU A 116 -5.20 -15.01 -6.62
CA LEU A 116 -4.05 -14.22 -7.08
C LEU A 116 -3.39 -13.39 -5.98
N VAL A 117 -4.15 -13.03 -4.95
CA VAL A 117 -3.70 -12.08 -3.92
C VAL A 117 -2.76 -12.68 -2.86
N PRO A 118 -2.86 -13.96 -2.45
CA PRO A 118 -2.03 -14.47 -1.37
C PRO A 118 -0.52 -14.31 -1.56
N PRO A 119 0.07 -14.52 -2.75
CA PRO A 119 1.50 -14.27 -2.97
C PRO A 119 1.87 -12.80 -2.82
N VAL A 120 1.04 -11.88 -3.35
CA VAL A 120 1.24 -10.43 -3.25
C VAL A 120 1.11 -9.99 -1.79
N LEU A 121 0.08 -10.44 -1.09
CA LEU A 121 -0.08 -10.17 0.34
C LEU A 121 1.09 -10.69 1.17
N LYS A 122 1.60 -11.89 0.87
CA LYS A 122 2.77 -12.43 1.57
C LYS A 122 3.98 -11.51 1.43
N LEU A 123 4.24 -11.02 0.22
CA LEU A 123 5.32 -10.07 -0.05
C LEU A 123 5.10 -8.75 0.72
N LEU A 124 3.89 -8.18 0.65
CA LEU A 124 3.56 -6.94 1.35
C LEU A 124 3.70 -7.08 2.86
N TRP A 125 3.32 -8.23 3.45
CA TRP A 125 3.52 -8.49 4.89
C TRP A 125 4.99 -8.62 5.28
N ILE A 126 5.86 -9.10 4.39
CA ILE A 126 7.30 -9.13 4.62
C ILE A 126 7.85 -7.70 4.59
N LEU A 127 7.53 -6.94 3.55
CA LEU A 127 7.96 -5.55 3.41
C LEU A 127 7.46 -4.66 4.56
N LEU A 128 6.22 -4.85 5.00
CA LEU A 128 5.66 -4.12 6.15
C LEU A 128 6.48 -4.38 7.44
N GLY A 129 6.93 -5.62 7.64
CA GLY A 129 7.65 -5.97 8.87
C GLY A 129 9.12 -5.54 8.88
N THR A 130 9.79 -5.56 7.73
CA THR A 130 11.25 -5.37 7.67
C THR A 130 11.70 -4.23 6.75
N GLY A 131 10.87 -3.84 5.79
CA GLY A 131 11.29 -2.95 4.69
C GLY A 131 12.24 -3.64 3.70
N GLU A 132 12.39 -4.96 3.76
CA GLU A 132 13.37 -5.72 2.98
C GLU A 132 12.70 -6.95 2.32
N VAL A 133 13.13 -7.26 1.10
CA VAL A 133 12.75 -8.51 0.42
C VAL A 133 13.74 -9.63 0.76
N HIS A 134 15.02 -9.30 0.86
CA HIS A 134 16.12 -10.22 1.15
C HIS A 134 16.83 -9.83 2.44
N ARG A 135 17.00 -10.77 3.36
CA ARG A 135 17.57 -10.54 4.71
C ARG A 135 19.07 -10.20 4.72
N ASP A 136 19.80 -10.57 3.66
CA ASP A 136 21.27 -10.49 3.63
C ASP A 136 21.74 -9.21 2.89
N GLN A 137 20.88 -8.25 2.67
CA GLN A 137 21.22 -7.01 1.96
C GLN A 137 21.23 -5.82 2.92
N HIS A 138 22.26 -5.00 2.76
CA HIS A 138 22.29 -3.71 3.45
C HIS A 138 21.44 -2.70 2.67
N ILE A 139 20.24 -2.45 3.18
CA ILE A 139 19.30 -1.46 2.63
C ILE A 139 19.30 -0.25 3.56
N PRO A 140 19.50 0.98 3.04
CA PRO A 140 19.46 2.21 3.84
C PRO A 140 18.16 2.35 4.64
N LEU A 141 18.27 2.91 5.85
CA LEU A 141 17.14 2.99 6.79
C LEU A 141 15.94 3.76 6.20
N GLY A 142 16.18 4.88 5.52
CA GLY A 142 15.14 5.67 4.88
C GLY A 142 14.43 4.92 3.74
N VAL A 143 15.15 4.06 3.00
CA VAL A 143 14.56 3.17 1.98
C VAL A 143 13.64 2.15 2.64
N ARG A 144 14.10 1.53 3.74
CA ARG A 144 13.29 0.57 4.51
C ARG A 144 12.00 1.21 5.03
N SER A 145 12.09 2.43 5.58
CA SER A 145 10.93 3.18 6.07
C SER A 145 9.93 3.45 4.94
N ARG A 146 10.40 3.86 3.76
CA ARG A 146 9.55 4.05 2.58
C ARG A 146 8.87 2.75 2.12
N LEU A 147 9.60 1.64 2.11
CA LEU A 147 9.04 0.34 1.72
C LEU A 147 8.01 -0.17 2.73
N ARG A 148 8.22 0.03 4.06
CA ARG A 148 7.23 -0.31 5.09
C ARG A 148 5.95 0.49 4.92
N LEU A 149 6.07 1.82 4.77
CA LEU A 149 4.91 2.68 4.53
C LEU A 149 4.15 2.24 3.29
N PHE A 150 4.85 2.07 2.18
CA PHE A 150 4.20 1.76 0.92
C PHE A 150 3.52 0.39 0.93
N ALA A 151 4.13 -0.61 1.59
CA ALA A 151 3.50 -1.90 1.81
C ALA A 151 2.20 -1.78 2.64
N ALA A 152 2.20 -0.94 3.70
CA ALA A 152 1.00 -0.65 4.48
C ALA A 152 -0.10 -0.01 3.61
N GLN A 153 0.25 0.98 2.79
CA GLN A 153 -0.67 1.65 1.85
C GLN A 153 -1.27 0.67 0.84
N CYS A 154 -0.45 -0.22 0.27
CA CYS A 154 -0.91 -1.28 -0.63
C CYS A 154 -1.89 -2.25 0.07
N ILE A 155 -1.61 -2.64 1.31
CA ILE A 155 -2.51 -3.50 2.11
C ILE A 155 -3.83 -2.78 2.40
N LEU A 156 -3.80 -1.49 2.76
CA LEU A 156 -5.03 -0.69 2.92
C LEU A 156 -5.83 -0.62 1.63
N LYS A 157 -5.18 -0.38 0.49
CA LYS A 157 -5.85 -0.36 -0.82
C LYS A 157 -6.49 -1.71 -1.14
N LEU A 158 -5.80 -2.83 -0.91
CA LEU A 158 -6.38 -4.16 -1.09
C LEU A 158 -7.56 -4.42 -0.13
N ALA A 159 -7.51 -3.88 1.08
CA ALA A 159 -8.59 -4.04 2.06
C ALA A 159 -9.88 -3.29 1.68
N THR A 160 -9.82 -2.32 0.75
CA THR A 160 -11.03 -1.69 0.19
C THR A 160 -11.80 -2.62 -0.77
N CYS A 161 -11.18 -3.73 -1.20
CA CYS A 161 -11.83 -4.71 -2.04
C CYS A 161 -12.47 -5.80 -1.16
N ASP A 162 -13.79 -5.94 -1.19
CA ASP A 162 -14.54 -6.94 -0.39
C ASP A 162 -13.98 -8.35 -0.53
N ALA A 163 -13.55 -8.71 -1.75
CA ALA A 163 -12.94 -10.01 -2.04
C ALA A 163 -11.67 -10.29 -1.21
N TYR A 164 -10.96 -9.26 -0.75
CA TYR A 164 -9.68 -9.38 -0.07
C TYR A 164 -9.73 -9.00 1.40
N ALA A 165 -10.72 -8.23 1.80
CA ALA A 165 -10.90 -7.78 3.19
C ALA A 165 -10.88 -8.95 4.17
N SER A 166 -11.55 -10.07 3.83
CA SER A 166 -11.57 -11.29 4.66
C SER A 166 -10.21 -11.96 4.82
N LEU A 167 -9.29 -11.80 3.86
CA LEU A 167 -7.91 -12.31 3.92
C LEU A 167 -7.00 -11.42 4.76
N ILE A 168 -7.29 -10.12 4.82
CA ILE A 168 -6.49 -9.11 5.50
C ILE A 168 -6.88 -8.97 6.97
N LEU A 169 -8.19 -8.98 7.29
CA LEU A 169 -8.71 -8.80 8.63
C LEU A 169 -8.07 -9.70 9.72
N PRO A 170 -7.80 -11.00 9.49
CA PRO A 170 -7.15 -11.84 10.50
C PRO A 170 -5.74 -11.36 10.88
N ARG A 171 -5.07 -10.65 9.97
CA ARG A 171 -3.70 -10.12 10.15
C ARG A 171 -3.65 -8.61 10.37
N MET A 172 -4.79 -7.98 10.58
CA MET A 172 -4.89 -6.52 10.76
C MET A 172 -3.98 -6.00 11.90
N GLY A 173 -3.72 -6.82 12.92
CA GLY A 173 -2.79 -6.47 13.99
C GLY A 173 -1.43 -6.02 13.50
N ARG A 174 -0.85 -6.72 12.50
CA ARG A 174 0.45 -6.33 11.91
C ARG A 174 0.41 -4.95 11.24
N LEU A 175 -0.70 -4.63 10.56
CA LEU A 175 -0.88 -3.33 9.95
C LEU A 175 -1.09 -2.25 11.03
N SER A 176 -1.83 -2.58 12.09
CA SER A 176 -2.07 -1.68 13.22
C SER A 176 -0.78 -1.29 13.94
N TYR A 177 0.18 -2.22 14.06
CA TYR A 177 1.50 -1.94 14.67
C TYR A 177 2.37 -1.00 13.82
N ALA A 178 2.13 -0.92 12.51
CA ALA A 178 2.82 0.07 11.68
C ALA A 178 2.42 1.52 11.99
N LEU A 179 1.28 1.74 12.73
CA LEU A 179 0.95 3.04 13.32
C LEU A 179 1.84 3.38 14.55
N GLN A 180 2.70 2.47 14.96
CA GLN A 180 3.70 2.62 16.02
C GLN A 180 5.12 2.39 15.45
N ASP A 181 5.32 2.59 14.15
CA ASP A 181 6.63 2.48 13.48
C ASP A 181 7.65 3.44 14.13
N GLU A 182 8.91 3.05 14.14
CA GLU A 182 10.01 3.88 14.65
C GLU A 182 10.06 5.24 13.94
N CYS A 183 9.88 5.25 12.61
CA CYS A 183 9.90 6.44 11.79
C CYS A 183 8.58 7.22 11.92
N PHE A 184 8.68 8.47 12.38
CA PHE A 184 7.53 9.37 12.54
C PHE A 184 6.72 9.54 11.24
N GLN A 185 7.40 9.72 10.11
CA GLN A 185 6.75 9.91 8.80
C GLN A 185 5.93 8.67 8.40
N VAL A 186 6.40 7.46 8.72
CA VAL A 186 5.64 6.24 8.46
C VAL A 186 4.33 6.26 9.26
N ARG A 187 4.38 6.58 10.56
CA ARG A 187 3.19 6.67 11.41
C ARG A 187 2.19 7.69 10.88
N MET A 188 2.68 8.90 10.57
CA MET A 188 1.84 10.02 10.12
C MET A 188 1.16 9.76 8.78
N HIS A 189 1.92 9.33 7.78
CA HIS A 189 1.34 9.06 6.45
C HIS A 189 0.36 7.89 6.49
N LEU A 190 0.71 6.81 7.21
CA LEU A 190 -0.20 5.67 7.35
C LEU A 190 -1.49 6.05 8.08
N LEU A 191 -1.38 6.84 9.17
CA LEU A 191 -2.56 7.34 9.89
C LEU A 191 -3.44 8.20 8.98
N HIS A 192 -2.83 9.12 8.22
CA HIS A 192 -3.56 9.98 7.29
C HIS A 192 -4.36 9.14 6.28
N ASP A 193 -3.73 8.16 5.64
CA ASP A 193 -4.39 7.31 4.65
C ASP A 193 -5.49 6.45 5.27
N LEU A 194 -5.21 5.86 6.45
CA LEU A 194 -6.21 5.09 7.18
C LEU A 194 -7.45 5.93 7.52
N LEU A 195 -7.25 7.13 8.06
CA LEU A 195 -8.35 8.04 8.38
C LEU A 195 -9.12 8.46 7.11
N LEU A 196 -8.44 8.68 5.99
CA LEU A 196 -9.05 9.02 4.71
C LEU A 196 -9.99 7.90 4.23
N TYR A 197 -9.53 6.65 4.22
CA TYR A 197 -10.34 5.48 3.84
C TYR A 197 -11.52 5.26 4.81
N LEU A 198 -11.30 5.43 6.12
CA LEU A 198 -12.37 5.30 7.13
C LEU A 198 -13.41 6.40 6.99
N MET A 199 -13.02 7.64 6.66
CA MET A 199 -13.96 8.75 6.41
C MET A 199 -14.82 8.53 5.18
N ARG A 200 -14.33 7.80 4.18
CA ARG A 200 -15.05 7.44 2.97
C ARG A 200 -15.87 6.15 3.09
N ASP A 201 -15.80 5.49 4.26
CA ASP A 201 -16.45 4.20 4.51
C ASP A 201 -16.02 3.10 3.52
N GLU A 202 -14.74 3.16 3.07
CA GLU A 202 -14.15 2.26 2.08
C GLU A 202 -13.47 1.03 2.74
N LEU A 203 -13.31 1.02 4.06
CA LEU A 203 -12.70 -0.07 4.82
C LEU A 203 -13.73 -0.75 5.74
N PRO A 204 -13.54 -2.04 6.05
CA PRO A 204 -14.31 -2.71 7.10
C PRO A 204 -14.26 -1.96 8.43
N THR A 205 -15.37 -1.97 9.17
CA THR A 205 -15.52 -1.23 10.44
C THR A 205 -14.46 -1.58 11.47
N GLU A 206 -13.94 -2.79 11.44
CA GLU A 206 -12.91 -3.31 12.35
C GLU A 206 -11.60 -2.52 12.28
N PHE A 207 -11.31 -1.87 11.13
CA PHE A 207 -10.11 -1.03 10.97
C PHE A 207 -10.11 0.21 11.88
N HIS A 208 -11.28 0.66 12.34
CA HIS A 208 -11.34 1.73 13.33
C HIS A 208 -10.62 1.37 14.65
N ALA A 209 -10.49 0.08 14.97
CA ALA A 209 -9.78 -0.34 16.17
C ALA A 209 -8.30 0.05 16.15
N ALA A 210 -7.68 0.10 14.97
CA ALA A 210 -6.27 0.44 14.82
C ALA A 210 -5.94 1.87 15.26
N ILE A 211 -6.84 2.83 15.01
CA ILE A 211 -6.59 4.24 15.36
C ILE A 211 -6.44 4.49 16.87
N PHE A 212 -7.00 3.61 17.71
CA PHE A 212 -6.88 3.76 19.17
C PHE A 212 -5.47 3.45 19.69
N LEU A 213 -4.65 2.70 18.94
CA LEU A 213 -3.25 2.49 19.29
C LEU A 213 -2.43 3.77 19.21
N VAL A 214 -2.87 4.74 18.41
CA VAL A 214 -2.24 6.07 18.29
C VAL A 214 -2.38 6.90 19.57
N ALA A 215 -3.26 6.53 20.50
CA ALA A 215 -3.36 7.20 21.79
C ALA A 215 -2.05 7.19 22.60
N PHE A 216 -1.17 6.23 22.29
CA PHE A 216 0.15 6.06 22.92
C PHE A 216 1.29 6.65 22.07
N ASP A 217 1.00 7.33 20.96
CA ASP A 217 2.03 7.98 20.14
C ASP A 217 2.76 9.05 20.97
N PRO A 218 4.10 9.11 20.95
CA PRO A 218 4.86 10.12 21.68
C PRO A 218 4.57 11.54 21.18
N GLU A 219 4.22 11.69 19.88
CA GLU A 219 3.96 12.98 19.28
C GLU A 219 2.50 13.42 19.46
N ASP A 220 2.29 14.73 19.59
CA ASP A 220 0.94 15.30 19.76
C ASP A 220 0.12 15.25 18.47
N GLU A 221 0.75 15.43 17.32
CA GLU A 221 0.06 15.58 16.03
C GLU A 221 -0.79 14.37 15.66
N PRO A 222 -0.29 13.12 15.70
CA PRO A 222 -1.12 11.93 15.45
C PRO A 222 -2.29 11.83 16.43
N ARG A 223 -2.06 12.11 17.73
CA ARG A 223 -3.10 12.07 18.78
C ARG A 223 -4.22 13.08 18.50
N VAL A 224 -3.86 14.30 18.08
CA VAL A 224 -4.83 15.36 17.71
C VAL A 224 -5.67 14.96 16.50
N GLN A 225 -5.06 14.35 15.49
CA GLN A 225 -5.79 13.86 14.32
C GLN A 225 -6.82 12.79 14.69
N VAL A 226 -6.43 11.80 15.51
CA VAL A 226 -7.34 10.76 16.00
C VAL A 226 -8.45 11.35 16.88
N ALA A 227 -8.13 12.27 17.77
CA ALA A 227 -9.14 12.94 18.59
C ALA A 227 -10.16 13.71 17.73
N SER A 228 -9.70 14.40 16.69
CA SER A 228 -10.59 15.09 15.74
C SER A 228 -11.50 14.11 15.00
N TYR A 229 -10.96 12.98 14.55
CA TYR A 229 -11.72 11.93 13.88
C TYR A 229 -12.77 11.31 14.84
N THR A 230 -12.36 10.97 16.04
CA THR A 230 -13.25 10.36 17.06
C THR A 230 -14.45 11.26 17.39
N ARG A 231 -14.25 12.59 17.45
CA ARG A 231 -15.37 13.54 17.63
C ARG A 231 -16.39 13.45 16.51
N ARG A 232 -15.97 13.21 15.25
CA ARG A 232 -16.89 13.00 14.12
C ARG A 232 -17.69 11.72 14.27
N LEU A 233 -17.10 10.64 14.80
CA LEU A 233 -17.83 9.40 15.07
C LEU A 233 -18.94 9.60 16.13
N GLN A 234 -18.76 10.50 17.08
CA GLN A 234 -19.75 10.79 18.12
C GLN A 234 -21.04 11.44 17.58
N VAL A 235 -20.95 12.10 16.44
CA VAL A 235 -22.10 12.78 15.79
C VAL A 235 -22.95 11.82 14.97
N LEU A 236 -22.51 10.58 14.74
CA LEU A 236 -23.27 9.56 14.01
C LEU A 236 -24.59 9.22 14.73
N PRO A 237 -25.64 8.82 13.97
CA PRO A 237 -26.91 8.35 14.55
C PRO A 237 -26.67 7.26 15.60
N PRO A 238 -27.41 7.25 16.72
CA PRO A 238 -27.15 6.34 17.85
C PRO A 238 -27.09 4.86 17.47
N ILE A 239 -27.97 4.40 16.57
CA ILE A 239 -28.02 3.00 16.11
C ILE A 239 -26.72 2.63 15.37
N VAL A 240 -26.34 3.42 14.37
CA VAL A 240 -25.11 3.21 13.58
C VAL A 240 -23.88 3.24 14.47
N ARG A 241 -23.85 4.19 15.42
CA ARG A 241 -22.75 4.31 16.38
C ARG A 241 -22.64 3.08 17.29
N HIS A 242 -23.76 2.53 17.76
CA HIS A 242 -23.77 1.35 18.64
C HIS A 242 -23.23 0.11 17.94
N GLU A 243 -23.74 -0.20 16.77
CA GLU A 243 -23.27 -1.34 15.96
C GLU A 243 -21.78 -1.22 15.61
N ARG A 244 -21.32 -0.03 15.25
CA ARG A 244 -19.89 0.21 14.96
C ARG A 244 -19.04 0.04 16.22
N LEU A 245 -19.44 0.61 17.34
CA LEU A 245 -18.68 0.54 18.61
C LEU A 245 -18.52 -0.90 19.11
N GLU A 246 -19.53 -1.75 18.99
CA GLU A 246 -19.45 -3.16 19.40
C GLU A 246 -18.34 -3.88 18.62
N ARG A 247 -18.31 -3.75 17.28
CA ARG A 247 -17.28 -4.36 16.43
C ARG A 247 -15.90 -3.79 16.73
N ILE A 248 -15.80 -2.47 16.90
CA ILE A 248 -14.55 -1.79 17.21
C ILE A 248 -13.97 -2.26 18.54
N ILE A 249 -14.78 -2.31 19.60
CA ILE A 249 -14.33 -2.69 20.95
C ILE A 249 -13.83 -4.13 20.97
N VAL A 250 -14.56 -5.06 20.38
CA VAL A 250 -14.14 -6.47 20.31
C VAL A 250 -12.79 -6.59 19.60
N ARG A 251 -12.64 -5.90 18.48
CA ARG A 251 -11.38 -5.93 17.72
C ARG A 251 -10.25 -5.23 18.44
N PHE A 252 -10.52 -4.12 19.11
CA PHE A 252 -9.54 -3.39 19.90
C PHE A 252 -9.01 -4.21 21.08
N LEU A 253 -9.89 -4.87 21.82
CA LEU A 253 -9.50 -5.79 22.89
C LEU A 253 -8.64 -6.94 22.37
N HIS A 254 -8.97 -7.47 21.17
CA HIS A 254 -8.14 -8.48 20.52
C HIS A 254 -6.76 -7.93 20.16
N LEU A 255 -6.67 -6.70 19.65
CA LEU A 255 -5.38 -6.06 19.34
C LEU A 255 -4.54 -5.87 20.60
N LEU A 256 -5.14 -5.38 21.70
CA LEU A 256 -4.43 -5.21 22.97
C LEU A 256 -3.95 -6.55 23.55
N ALA A 257 -4.80 -7.59 23.54
CA ALA A 257 -4.44 -8.90 24.07
C ALA A 257 -3.28 -9.59 23.31
N HIS A 258 -2.98 -9.15 22.11
CA HIS A 258 -1.90 -9.70 21.26
C HIS A 258 -0.81 -8.66 20.95
N HIS A 259 -0.83 -7.53 21.63
CA HIS A 259 0.18 -6.48 21.46
C HIS A 259 1.53 -6.96 22.03
N PRO A 260 2.64 -6.82 21.28
CA PRO A 260 3.95 -7.31 21.72
C PRO A 260 4.46 -6.66 23.01
N ASP A 261 3.97 -5.46 23.35
CA ASP A 261 4.43 -4.67 24.51
C ASP A 261 3.47 -4.74 25.72
N LEU A 262 2.39 -5.51 25.62
CA LEU A 262 1.43 -5.78 26.68
C LEU A 262 1.40 -7.25 27.07
#